data_4ddb3cac4098a3a5d8ea3d06c8e21b40
#
_entry.id   4ddb3cac4098a3a5d8ea3d06c8e21b40
#
_cell.length_a   1.000
_cell.length_b   1.000
_cell.length_c   1.000
_cell.angle_alpha   90.00
_cell.angle_beta   90.00
_cell.angle_gamma   90.00
#
_symmetry.space_group_name_H-M   'P 1'
#
loop_
_entity.id
_entity.type
_entity.pdbx_description
1 polymer ?
#
loop_
_entity_poly.entity_id
_entity_poly.type
_entity_poly.pdbx_seq_one_letter_code
_entity_poly.pdbx_strand_id
1 'polypeptide(L)'
;MMLQRLLACLLAVFVAAPLAHSQDHIATANAAYRTIQQGKRSDLILLPLVAKMDAAPAPVSTPERAMMVPAGSSAWSAAEAWAMAAPQRAVLEALDRITQEDTSPQGFAWGLPYGSDALGSGPDGIALIRANLYVELGSPPLLAAAKFLYLPALDNVASLVHVEATRLAAEGKVAQAIEVLTDLVFLGRQMADRQMFEECRWGIRTMSVTLDRIRDVAYVDFRFGSRVLTPEQISSILERLRPDGMIAIDRIQFPRAQQIAANQVIAATFEERRGPNPETFAKTMSRLASTQRPLRLFAEAARWNEVAAVHANWFDTTAQVEKIFGDWYSRWPLESVNPRLALTSDYEKTGRRQFAALLSVIPDMSVLLNDRQILRTQIVGTRCALGMVAFYYRSKDFPQRLEAIRPTFVKVIEADPFNPDRAGGKQPPLEYFVPVRDQTFGTREDPKPHEMNVLPRGGGLNFQVKVDRDQFILYSVGPDGRKDWAKDVSGEPTAKAVGDLLIWPPITSLMRQRLMETGQLK
;
A
#
# COMPACT_ATOMS: atom_id res chain seq x y z
N MET A 1 40.03 -37.53 -28.62
CA MET A 1 38.66 -37.61 -28.07
C MET A 1 38.57 -37.37 -26.57
N MET A 2 39.53 -37.74 -25.76
CA MET A 2 39.49 -37.54 -24.30
C MET A 2 39.72 -36.08 -23.85
N LEU A 3 40.57 -35.34 -24.56
CA LEU A 3 40.89 -33.95 -24.25
C LEU A 3 39.73 -32.98 -24.54
N GLN A 4 38.91 -33.22 -25.57
CA GLN A 4 37.74 -32.42 -25.89
C GLN A 4 36.58 -32.58 -24.90
N ARG A 5 36.45 -33.77 -24.29
CA ARG A 5 35.45 -34.01 -23.23
C ARG A 5 35.84 -33.36 -21.89
N LEU A 6 37.14 -33.28 -21.58
CA LEU A 6 37.65 -32.56 -20.40
C LEU A 6 37.45 -31.04 -20.54
N LEU A 7 37.66 -30.44 -21.72
CA LEU A 7 37.43 -29.03 -21.97
C LEU A 7 35.94 -28.69 -21.88
N ALA A 8 35.04 -29.54 -22.40
CA ALA A 8 33.60 -29.33 -22.32
C ALA A 8 33.06 -29.41 -20.86
N CYS A 9 33.62 -30.31 -20.05
CA CYS A 9 33.27 -30.38 -18.62
C CYS A 9 33.82 -29.19 -17.82
N LEU A 10 35.01 -28.66 -18.14
CA LEU A 10 35.56 -27.45 -17.52
C LEU A 10 34.79 -26.20 -17.89
N LEU A 11 34.35 -26.03 -19.15
CA LEU A 11 33.50 -24.95 -19.56
C LEU A 11 32.09 -25.00 -18.91
N ALA A 12 31.52 -26.20 -18.76
CA ALA A 12 30.23 -26.37 -18.08
C ALA A 12 30.29 -26.01 -16.58
N VAL A 13 31.41 -26.28 -15.91
CA VAL A 13 31.60 -25.96 -14.48
C VAL A 13 31.78 -24.44 -14.27
N PHE A 14 32.46 -23.75 -15.19
CA PHE A 14 32.65 -22.26 -15.09
C PHE A 14 31.38 -21.45 -15.35
N VAL A 15 30.44 -21.97 -16.15
CA VAL A 15 29.15 -21.29 -16.42
C VAL A 15 28.11 -21.64 -15.35
N ALA A 16 28.24 -22.77 -14.66
CA ALA A 16 27.27 -23.20 -13.65
C ALA A 16 27.46 -22.55 -12.27
N ALA A 17 28.68 -22.13 -11.90
CA ALA A 17 28.96 -21.58 -10.58
C ALA A 17 28.18 -20.28 -10.25
N PRO A 18 28.10 -19.24 -11.10
CA PRO A 18 27.30 -18.05 -10.81
C PRO A 18 25.78 -18.31 -10.83
N LEU A 19 25.32 -19.29 -11.62
CA LEU A 19 23.90 -19.69 -11.65
C LEU A 19 23.49 -20.42 -10.35
N ALA A 20 24.36 -21.24 -9.77
CA ALA A 20 24.08 -21.95 -8.53
C ALA A 20 23.92 -21.00 -7.33
N HIS A 21 24.78 -19.96 -7.21
CA HIS A 21 24.67 -18.94 -6.16
C HIS A 21 23.44 -18.05 -6.33
N SER A 22 23.07 -17.73 -7.57
CA SER A 22 21.86 -16.94 -7.86
C SER A 22 20.58 -17.70 -7.50
N GLN A 23 20.53 -19.00 -7.76
CA GLN A 23 19.39 -19.85 -7.40
C GLN A 23 19.21 -20.00 -5.90
N ASP A 24 20.27 -19.97 -5.11
CA ASP A 24 20.22 -20.07 -3.65
C ASP A 24 19.51 -18.84 -3.04
N HIS A 25 19.83 -17.61 -3.49
CA HIS A 25 19.18 -16.39 -3.03
C HIS A 25 17.66 -16.36 -3.37
N ILE A 26 17.30 -16.82 -4.58
CA ILE A 26 15.89 -16.90 -4.99
C ILE A 26 15.15 -17.96 -4.19
N ALA A 27 15.79 -19.11 -3.95
CA ALA A 27 15.23 -20.15 -3.10
C ALA A 27 15.01 -19.67 -1.66
N THR A 28 15.94 -18.89 -1.12
CA THR A 28 15.83 -18.25 0.20
C THR A 28 14.67 -17.25 0.25
N ALA A 29 14.54 -16.39 -0.76
CA ALA A 29 13.42 -15.44 -0.85
C ALA A 29 12.05 -16.15 -0.96
N ASN A 30 12.00 -17.30 -1.63
CA ASN A 30 10.79 -18.11 -1.79
C ASN A 30 10.49 -19.04 -0.60
N ALA A 31 11.40 -19.20 0.34
CA ALA A 31 11.25 -20.19 1.43
C ALA A 31 9.98 -19.98 2.25
N ALA A 32 9.65 -18.72 2.59
CA ALA A 32 8.47 -18.38 3.37
C ALA A 32 7.16 -18.79 2.67
N TYR A 33 7.10 -18.72 1.32
CA TYR A 33 5.90 -19.02 0.55
C TYR A 33 5.67 -20.51 0.34
N ARG A 34 6.75 -21.31 0.37
CA ARG A 34 6.68 -22.77 0.28
C ARG A 34 6.04 -23.42 1.50
N THR A 35 6.02 -22.74 2.63
CA THR A 35 5.42 -23.24 3.88
C THR A 35 3.90 -23.01 3.93
N ILE A 36 3.34 -22.17 3.05
CA ILE A 36 1.90 -21.93 2.99
C ILE A 36 1.20 -23.14 2.39
N GLN A 37 0.24 -23.71 3.11
CA GLN A 37 -0.56 -24.83 2.62
C GLN A 37 -1.28 -24.44 1.32
N GLN A 38 -1.30 -25.34 0.33
CA GLN A 38 -1.87 -25.07 -0.99
C GLN A 38 -3.32 -24.56 -0.93
N GLY A 39 -4.15 -25.14 -0.07
CA GLY A 39 -5.54 -24.72 0.12
C GLY A 39 -5.72 -23.35 0.81
N LYS A 40 -4.65 -22.76 1.34
CA LYS A 40 -4.61 -21.44 1.99
C LYS A 40 -3.86 -20.39 1.15
N ARG A 41 -3.48 -20.71 -0.06
CA ARG A 41 -2.82 -19.81 -0.99
C ARG A 41 -3.84 -19.00 -1.78
N SER A 42 -3.99 -17.72 -1.43
CA SER A 42 -4.93 -16.78 -2.08
C SER A 42 -4.60 -16.59 -3.56
N ASP A 43 -3.32 -16.55 -3.92
CA ASP A 43 -2.86 -16.42 -5.30
C ASP A 43 -3.34 -17.56 -6.20
N LEU A 44 -3.38 -18.79 -5.70
CA LEU A 44 -3.88 -19.95 -6.47
C LEU A 44 -5.40 -19.94 -6.66
N ILE A 45 -6.12 -19.24 -5.81
CA ILE A 45 -7.59 -19.10 -5.90
C ILE A 45 -7.94 -17.92 -6.81
N LEU A 46 -7.30 -16.77 -6.60
CA LEU A 46 -7.67 -15.51 -7.23
C LEU A 46 -7.09 -15.33 -8.64
N LEU A 47 -5.78 -15.58 -8.84
CA LEU A 47 -5.12 -15.28 -10.13
C LEU A 47 -5.67 -16.04 -11.34
N PRO A 48 -6.08 -17.32 -11.26
CA PRO A 48 -6.71 -18.01 -12.39
C PRO A 48 -8.04 -17.40 -12.84
N LEU A 49 -8.76 -16.72 -11.93
CA LEU A 49 -9.99 -15.99 -12.24
C LEU A 49 -9.68 -14.62 -12.80
N VAL A 50 -8.69 -13.92 -12.22
CA VAL A 50 -8.18 -12.64 -12.74
C VAL A 50 -7.67 -12.79 -14.19
N ALA A 51 -7.05 -13.93 -14.53
CA ALA A 51 -6.62 -14.23 -15.91
C ALA A 51 -7.77 -14.26 -16.93
N LYS A 52 -9.01 -14.45 -16.46
CA LYS A 52 -10.22 -14.50 -17.30
C LYS A 52 -11.04 -13.20 -17.24
N MET A 53 -10.64 -12.28 -16.38
CA MET A 53 -11.34 -11.01 -16.20
C MET A 53 -11.13 -10.11 -17.41
N ASP A 54 -12.20 -9.48 -17.87
CA ASP A 54 -12.10 -8.47 -18.93
C ASP A 54 -11.36 -7.23 -18.43
N ALA A 55 -10.69 -6.55 -19.35
CA ALA A 55 -10.02 -5.28 -19.02
C ALA A 55 -11.04 -4.23 -18.54
N ALA A 56 -10.69 -3.45 -17.55
CA ALA A 56 -11.53 -2.37 -17.05
C ALA A 56 -11.76 -1.32 -18.15
N PRO A 57 -12.99 -0.83 -18.34
CA PRO A 57 -13.28 0.24 -19.29
C PRO A 57 -12.55 1.54 -18.88
N ALA A 58 -12.22 2.37 -19.88
CA ALA A 58 -11.40 3.56 -19.70
C ALA A 58 -11.79 4.47 -18.52
N PRO A 59 -13.09 4.73 -18.22
CA PRO A 59 -13.48 5.56 -17.08
C PRO A 59 -13.09 5.01 -15.71
N VAL A 60 -12.90 3.68 -15.58
CA VAL A 60 -12.59 2.99 -14.33
C VAL A 60 -11.31 2.15 -14.44
N SER A 61 -10.42 2.52 -15.36
CA SER A 61 -9.19 1.78 -15.67
C SER A 61 -8.12 1.84 -14.57
N THR A 62 -8.30 2.67 -13.55
CA THR A 62 -7.48 2.69 -12.34
C THR A 62 -8.37 2.79 -11.09
N PRO A 63 -7.89 2.31 -9.93
CA PRO A 63 -8.65 2.38 -8.69
C PRO A 63 -9.10 3.80 -8.33
N GLU A 64 -8.24 4.80 -8.56
CA GLU A 64 -8.53 6.21 -8.27
C GLU A 64 -9.68 6.73 -9.14
N ARG A 65 -9.71 6.36 -10.44
CA ARG A 65 -10.81 6.72 -11.33
C ARG A 65 -12.09 6.00 -10.94
N ALA A 66 -12.00 4.70 -10.65
CA ALA A 66 -13.15 3.89 -10.27
C ALA A 66 -13.87 4.44 -9.02
N MET A 67 -13.14 4.98 -8.05
CA MET A 67 -13.71 5.64 -6.88
C MET A 67 -14.46 6.94 -7.22
N MET A 68 -14.07 7.62 -8.30
CA MET A 68 -14.65 8.93 -8.66
C MET A 68 -15.91 8.84 -9.49
N VAL A 69 -16.16 7.74 -10.22
CA VAL A 69 -17.32 7.59 -11.11
C VAL A 69 -18.60 7.40 -10.28
N PRO A 70 -19.55 8.38 -10.30
CA PRO A 70 -20.80 8.22 -9.58
C PRO A 70 -21.78 7.32 -10.35
N ALA A 71 -22.63 6.61 -9.64
CA ALA A 71 -23.76 5.91 -10.25
C ALA A 71 -24.65 6.89 -11.02
N GLY A 72 -25.13 6.48 -12.19
CA GLY A 72 -25.99 7.31 -13.05
C GLY A 72 -25.26 8.35 -13.91
N SER A 73 -23.93 8.48 -13.79
CA SER A 73 -23.15 9.33 -14.71
C SER A 73 -23.06 8.72 -16.12
N SER A 74 -22.65 9.53 -17.10
CA SER A 74 -22.45 9.04 -18.49
C SER A 74 -21.41 7.92 -18.60
N ALA A 75 -20.45 7.87 -17.68
CA ALA A 75 -19.42 6.86 -17.59
C ALA A 75 -19.87 5.57 -16.87
N TRP A 76 -20.99 5.63 -16.15
CA TRP A 76 -21.41 4.56 -15.24
C TRP A 76 -21.87 3.30 -15.94
N SER A 77 -22.69 3.38 -16.99
CA SER A 77 -23.28 2.19 -17.63
C SER A 77 -22.26 1.17 -18.10
N ALA A 78 -21.13 1.64 -18.66
CA ALA A 78 -20.04 0.77 -19.08
C ALA A 78 -19.32 0.12 -17.87
N ALA A 79 -19.14 0.87 -16.80
CA ALA A 79 -18.52 0.37 -15.57
C ALA A 79 -19.40 -0.68 -14.89
N GLU A 80 -20.70 -0.43 -14.78
CA GLU A 80 -21.68 -1.35 -14.19
C GLU A 80 -21.80 -2.64 -15.01
N ALA A 81 -21.95 -2.53 -16.34
CA ALA A 81 -22.01 -3.70 -17.21
C ALA A 81 -20.76 -4.57 -17.09
N TRP A 82 -19.59 -3.94 -17.01
CA TRP A 82 -18.33 -4.63 -16.79
C TRP A 82 -18.32 -5.35 -15.44
N ALA A 83 -18.67 -4.68 -14.34
CA ALA A 83 -18.67 -5.28 -13.00
C ALA A 83 -19.68 -6.43 -12.85
N MET A 84 -20.76 -6.40 -13.62
CA MET A 84 -21.80 -7.44 -13.61
C MET A 84 -21.50 -8.64 -14.51
N ALA A 85 -20.46 -8.58 -15.34
CA ALA A 85 -20.09 -9.71 -16.19
C ALA A 85 -19.61 -10.92 -15.38
N ALA A 86 -19.88 -12.12 -15.87
CA ALA A 86 -19.63 -13.36 -15.14
C ALA A 86 -18.17 -13.55 -14.67
N PRO A 87 -17.11 -13.22 -15.48
CA PRO A 87 -15.74 -13.33 -15.00
C PRO A 87 -15.45 -12.40 -13.80
N GLN A 88 -15.97 -11.17 -13.81
CA GLN A 88 -15.81 -10.19 -12.75
C GLN A 88 -16.53 -10.62 -11.47
N ARG A 89 -17.74 -11.17 -11.60
CA ARG A 89 -18.50 -11.72 -10.45
C ARG A 89 -17.75 -12.87 -9.79
N ALA A 90 -17.14 -13.76 -10.57
CA ALA A 90 -16.32 -14.86 -10.05
C ALA A 90 -15.10 -14.36 -9.27
N VAL A 91 -14.49 -13.23 -9.69
CA VAL A 91 -13.38 -12.60 -8.96
C VAL A 91 -13.85 -12.02 -7.63
N LEU A 92 -15.00 -11.34 -7.58
CA LEU A 92 -15.56 -10.82 -6.33
C LEU A 92 -15.92 -11.94 -5.32
N GLU A 93 -16.50 -13.04 -5.79
CA GLU A 93 -16.82 -14.21 -4.96
C GLU A 93 -15.54 -14.88 -4.41
N ALA A 94 -14.49 -14.97 -5.24
CA ALA A 94 -13.20 -15.48 -4.81
C ALA A 94 -12.53 -14.55 -3.79
N LEU A 95 -12.64 -13.23 -3.98
CA LEU A 95 -12.12 -12.24 -3.05
C LEU A 95 -12.78 -12.38 -1.68
N ASP A 96 -14.10 -12.41 -1.61
CA ASP A 96 -14.86 -12.66 -0.36
C ASP A 96 -14.36 -13.93 0.33
N ARG A 97 -14.24 -15.03 -0.41
CA ARG A 97 -13.76 -16.30 0.13
C ARG A 97 -12.37 -16.24 0.78
N ILE A 98 -11.39 -15.56 0.15
CA ILE A 98 -10.00 -15.51 0.64
C ILE A 98 -9.78 -14.46 1.73
N THR A 99 -10.79 -13.66 2.03
CA THR A 99 -10.73 -12.58 3.03
C THR A 99 -11.68 -12.81 4.21
N GLN A 100 -12.41 -13.93 4.23
CA GLN A 100 -13.21 -14.33 5.39
C GLN A 100 -12.31 -14.64 6.58
N GLU A 101 -12.80 -14.31 7.77
CA GLU A 101 -12.11 -14.64 9.01
C GLU A 101 -12.03 -16.17 9.15
N ASP A 102 -10.81 -16.68 9.09
CA ASP A 102 -10.55 -18.09 9.25
C ASP A 102 -10.10 -18.36 10.69
N THR A 103 -10.83 -19.19 11.39
CA THR A 103 -10.50 -19.61 12.76
C THR A 103 -9.28 -20.54 12.81
N SER A 104 -8.76 -20.96 11.66
CA SER A 104 -7.54 -21.78 11.61
C SER A 104 -6.29 -20.94 11.96
N PRO A 105 -5.26 -21.54 12.57
CA PRO A 105 -4.00 -20.85 12.91
C PRO A 105 -3.28 -20.24 11.71
N GLN A 106 -3.59 -20.71 10.49
CA GLN A 106 -3.06 -20.24 9.23
C GLN A 106 -4.21 -19.74 8.35
N GLY A 107 -4.54 -18.47 8.44
CA GLY A 107 -5.45 -17.81 7.51
C GLY A 107 -4.94 -17.86 6.06
N PHE A 108 -5.73 -17.34 5.14
CA PHE A 108 -5.30 -17.19 3.75
C PHE A 108 -4.10 -16.24 3.65
N ALA A 109 -3.13 -16.58 2.78
CA ALA A 109 -1.95 -15.78 2.54
C ALA A 109 -1.56 -15.79 1.05
N TRP A 110 -0.96 -14.69 0.60
CA TRP A 110 -0.44 -14.56 -0.77
C TRP A 110 0.88 -15.28 -0.90
N GLY A 111 0.92 -16.38 -1.68
CA GLY A 111 2.05 -17.28 -1.79
C GLY A 111 2.72 -17.31 -3.16
N LEU A 112 2.46 -16.33 -4.05
CA LEU A 112 3.05 -16.28 -5.40
C LEU A 112 4.59 -16.24 -5.32
N PRO A 113 5.30 -17.21 -5.90
CA PRO A 113 6.76 -17.23 -5.82
C PRO A 113 7.42 -16.21 -6.75
N TYR A 114 8.66 -15.84 -6.44
CA TYR A 114 9.50 -15.03 -7.30
C TYR A 114 10.14 -15.92 -8.38
N GLY A 115 9.97 -15.51 -9.64
CA GLY A 115 10.50 -16.18 -10.82
C GLY A 115 9.54 -17.17 -11.46
N SER A 116 9.51 -17.19 -12.81
CA SER A 116 8.68 -18.10 -13.61
C SER A 116 8.98 -19.57 -13.34
N ASP A 117 10.25 -19.90 -13.12
CA ASP A 117 10.68 -21.28 -12.89
C ASP A 117 10.10 -21.87 -11.59
N ALA A 118 9.81 -21.00 -10.60
CA ALA A 118 9.23 -21.41 -9.33
C ALA A 118 7.71 -21.69 -9.40
N LEU A 119 7.03 -21.31 -10.48
CA LEU A 119 5.61 -21.64 -10.73
C LEU A 119 5.41 -23.09 -11.16
N GLY A 120 6.48 -23.75 -11.60
CA GLY A 120 6.43 -25.12 -12.12
C GLY A 120 5.92 -25.20 -13.58
N SER A 121 6.09 -26.38 -14.17
CA SER A 121 5.72 -26.69 -15.55
C SER A 121 4.28 -27.21 -15.70
N GLY A 122 3.47 -27.18 -14.63
CA GLY A 122 2.07 -27.59 -14.64
C GLY A 122 1.17 -26.62 -15.41
N PRO A 123 -0.05 -27.07 -15.78
CA PRO A 123 -1.00 -26.25 -16.56
C PRO A 123 -1.28 -24.89 -15.92
N ASP A 124 -1.42 -24.82 -14.59
CA ASP A 124 -1.72 -23.60 -13.86
C ASP A 124 -0.57 -22.59 -13.92
N GLY A 125 0.67 -23.05 -13.72
CA GLY A 125 1.86 -22.20 -13.82
C GLY A 125 2.02 -21.61 -15.23
N ILE A 126 1.84 -22.45 -16.26
CA ILE A 126 1.88 -22.02 -17.68
C ILE A 126 0.78 -20.99 -17.96
N ALA A 127 -0.43 -21.17 -17.43
CA ALA A 127 -1.54 -20.23 -17.61
C ALA A 127 -1.24 -18.86 -16.99
N LEU A 128 -0.67 -18.82 -15.80
CA LEU A 128 -0.26 -17.57 -15.14
C LEU A 128 0.85 -16.85 -15.94
N ILE A 129 1.84 -17.58 -16.45
CA ILE A 129 2.91 -16.99 -17.28
C ILE A 129 2.32 -16.39 -18.56
N ARG A 130 1.42 -17.09 -19.25
CA ARG A 130 0.77 -16.59 -20.46
C ARG A 130 -0.10 -15.35 -20.21
N ALA A 131 -0.71 -15.26 -19.05
CA ALA A 131 -1.52 -14.13 -18.62
C ALA A 131 -0.70 -12.97 -18.02
N ASN A 132 0.63 -13.05 -17.95
CA ASN A 132 1.51 -12.12 -17.26
C ASN A 132 1.15 -11.93 -15.77
N LEU A 133 0.74 -12.99 -15.10
CA LEU A 133 0.37 -12.99 -13.68
C LEU A 133 1.46 -13.63 -12.80
N TYR A 134 2.68 -13.15 -12.93
CA TYR A 134 3.84 -13.69 -12.22
C TYR A 134 4.88 -12.59 -11.94
N VAL A 135 5.96 -12.97 -11.25
CA VAL A 135 7.13 -12.10 -11.03
C VAL A 135 8.25 -12.50 -11.98
N GLU A 136 8.60 -11.59 -12.91
CA GLU A 136 9.70 -11.79 -13.85
C GLU A 136 11.03 -11.35 -13.21
N LEU A 137 12.06 -12.21 -13.25
CA LEU A 137 13.40 -11.89 -12.72
C LEU A 137 14.45 -11.62 -13.81
N GLY A 138 14.07 -11.75 -15.08
CA GLY A 138 14.97 -11.62 -16.22
C GLY A 138 15.96 -12.79 -16.37
N SER A 139 16.96 -12.67 -17.27
CA SER A 139 17.95 -13.70 -17.55
C SER A 139 19.38 -13.07 -17.58
N PRO A 140 20.30 -13.56 -16.72
CA PRO A 140 20.11 -14.48 -15.60
C PRO A 140 19.17 -13.90 -14.54
N PRO A 141 18.47 -14.73 -13.73
CA PRO A 141 17.46 -14.25 -12.81
C PRO A 141 18.07 -13.47 -11.63
N LEU A 142 17.58 -12.24 -11.39
CA LEU A 142 17.99 -11.39 -10.27
C LEU A 142 16.74 -10.83 -9.55
N LEU A 143 16.69 -10.97 -8.24
CA LEU A 143 15.62 -10.37 -7.42
C LEU A 143 15.57 -8.84 -7.54
N ALA A 144 16.72 -8.18 -7.68
CA ALA A 144 16.80 -6.74 -7.91
C ALA A 144 16.22 -6.28 -9.27
N ALA A 145 16.06 -7.19 -10.23
CA ALA A 145 15.44 -6.94 -11.53
C ALA A 145 13.96 -7.34 -11.57
N ALA A 146 13.37 -7.69 -10.42
CA ALA A 146 12.01 -8.19 -10.35
C ALA A 146 11.01 -7.20 -10.96
N LYS A 147 10.15 -7.71 -11.85
CA LYS A 147 8.98 -7.01 -12.37
C LYS A 147 7.75 -7.77 -11.90
N PHE A 148 6.92 -7.09 -11.18
CA PHE A 148 5.70 -7.64 -10.58
C PHE A 148 4.55 -7.52 -11.59
N LEU A 149 4.55 -8.36 -12.63
CA LEU A 149 3.62 -8.26 -13.76
C LEU A 149 2.16 -8.44 -13.35
N TYR A 150 1.91 -9.07 -12.23
CA TYR A 150 0.57 -9.30 -11.70
C TYR A 150 -0.04 -8.08 -10.96
N LEU A 151 0.76 -7.11 -10.48
CA LEU A 151 0.24 -5.96 -9.73
C LEU A 151 -0.76 -5.11 -10.53
N PRO A 152 -0.54 -4.79 -11.84
CA PRO A 152 -1.56 -4.10 -12.63
C PRO A 152 -2.88 -4.87 -12.75
N ALA A 153 -2.85 -6.19 -12.70
CA ALA A 153 -4.08 -6.99 -12.68
C ALA A 153 -4.78 -6.90 -11.31
N LEU A 154 -4.05 -6.78 -10.21
CA LEU A 154 -4.64 -6.48 -8.90
C LEU A 154 -5.21 -5.05 -8.83
N ASP A 155 -4.66 -4.08 -9.56
CA ASP A 155 -5.27 -2.75 -9.71
C ASP A 155 -6.64 -2.85 -10.42
N ASN A 156 -6.79 -3.74 -11.42
CA ASN A 156 -8.09 -4.02 -12.02
C ASN A 156 -9.07 -4.66 -11.03
N VAL A 157 -8.61 -5.55 -10.14
CA VAL A 157 -9.43 -6.09 -9.05
C VAL A 157 -9.86 -4.98 -8.10
N ALA A 158 -8.96 -4.08 -7.72
CA ALA A 158 -9.31 -2.93 -6.87
C ALA A 158 -10.33 -2.01 -7.55
N SER A 159 -10.16 -1.73 -8.85
CA SER A 159 -11.13 -0.96 -9.64
C SER A 159 -12.51 -1.64 -9.64
N LEU A 160 -12.56 -2.97 -9.82
CA LEU A 160 -13.78 -3.76 -9.78
C LEU A 160 -14.50 -3.63 -8.43
N VAL A 161 -13.77 -3.76 -7.34
CA VAL A 161 -14.31 -3.61 -5.98
C VAL A 161 -14.89 -2.20 -5.77
N HIS A 162 -14.21 -1.15 -6.23
CA HIS A 162 -14.72 0.21 -6.11
C HIS A 162 -15.99 0.46 -6.94
N VAL A 163 -16.08 -0.12 -8.15
CA VAL A 163 -17.31 -0.06 -8.98
C VAL A 163 -18.45 -0.82 -8.29
N GLU A 164 -18.19 -2.05 -7.82
CA GLU A 164 -19.20 -2.85 -7.11
C GLU A 164 -19.70 -2.15 -5.85
N ALA A 165 -18.81 -1.52 -5.07
CA ALA A 165 -19.21 -0.73 -3.91
C ALA A 165 -20.11 0.46 -4.29
N THR A 166 -19.82 1.14 -5.41
CA THR A 166 -20.69 2.21 -5.92
C THR A 166 -22.06 1.67 -6.33
N ARG A 167 -22.11 0.52 -7.01
CA ARG A 167 -23.35 -0.15 -7.43
C ARG A 167 -24.22 -0.53 -6.23
N LEU A 168 -23.62 -1.21 -5.25
CA LEU A 168 -24.33 -1.64 -4.03
C LEU A 168 -24.85 -0.44 -3.22
N ALA A 169 -24.04 0.62 -3.09
CA ALA A 169 -24.46 1.85 -2.40
C ALA A 169 -25.64 2.51 -3.13
N ALA A 170 -25.63 2.58 -4.46
CA ALA A 170 -26.73 3.11 -5.26
C ALA A 170 -28.03 2.30 -5.13
N GLU A 171 -27.94 1.00 -4.90
CA GLU A 171 -29.07 0.12 -4.60
C GLU A 171 -29.56 0.21 -3.13
N GLY A 172 -28.96 1.07 -2.30
CA GLY A 172 -29.26 1.18 -0.86
C GLY A 172 -28.65 0.05 -0.01
N LYS A 173 -27.76 -0.78 -0.57
CA LYS A 173 -27.07 -1.89 0.11
C LYS A 173 -25.72 -1.42 0.69
N VAL A 174 -25.75 -0.34 1.48
CA VAL A 174 -24.54 0.37 1.95
C VAL A 174 -23.65 -0.52 2.82
N ALA A 175 -24.24 -1.36 3.68
CA ALA A 175 -23.46 -2.30 4.49
C ALA A 175 -22.68 -3.29 3.61
N GLN A 176 -23.30 -3.86 2.56
CA GLN A 176 -22.64 -4.76 1.62
C GLN A 176 -21.56 -4.04 0.80
N ALA A 177 -21.79 -2.77 0.45
CA ALA A 177 -20.76 -1.94 -0.21
C ALA A 177 -19.52 -1.78 0.68
N ILE A 178 -19.69 -1.64 1.99
CA ILE A 178 -18.57 -1.57 2.93
C ILE A 178 -17.92 -2.95 3.13
N GLU A 179 -18.69 -4.02 3.10
CA GLU A 179 -18.15 -5.39 3.19
C GLU A 179 -17.20 -5.71 2.04
N VAL A 180 -17.61 -5.47 0.80
CA VAL A 180 -16.75 -5.73 -0.37
C VAL A 180 -15.48 -4.85 -0.38
N LEU A 181 -15.56 -3.61 0.15
CA LEU A 181 -14.38 -2.78 0.38
C LEU A 181 -13.49 -3.35 1.49
N THR A 182 -14.07 -3.90 2.54
CA THR A 182 -13.32 -4.54 3.63
C THR A 182 -12.54 -5.76 3.12
N ASP A 183 -13.09 -6.51 2.17
CA ASP A 183 -12.38 -7.60 1.51
C ASP A 183 -11.14 -7.10 0.75
N LEU A 184 -11.23 -5.94 0.09
CA LEU A 184 -10.06 -5.32 -0.55
C LEU A 184 -9.02 -4.86 0.48
N VAL A 185 -9.43 -4.36 1.66
CA VAL A 185 -8.50 -4.07 2.76
C VAL A 185 -7.74 -5.32 3.17
N PHE A 186 -8.41 -6.48 3.27
CA PHE A 186 -7.74 -7.72 3.66
C PHE A 186 -6.86 -8.32 2.55
N LEU A 187 -7.22 -8.17 1.28
CA LEU A 187 -6.29 -8.47 0.19
C LEU A 187 -5.03 -7.59 0.28
N GLY A 188 -5.20 -6.28 0.48
CA GLY A 188 -4.09 -5.36 0.73
C GLY A 188 -3.23 -5.79 1.92
N ARG A 189 -3.85 -6.31 2.99
CA ARG A 189 -3.14 -6.83 4.15
C ARG A 189 -2.27 -8.05 3.81
N GLN A 190 -2.77 -8.99 3.01
CA GLN A 190 -1.99 -10.15 2.56
C GLN A 190 -0.80 -9.71 1.69
N MET A 191 -1.00 -8.69 0.87
CA MET A 191 0.07 -8.11 0.05
C MET A 191 1.10 -7.33 0.88
N ALA A 192 0.70 -6.70 1.97
CA ALA A 192 1.61 -6.02 2.89
C ALA A 192 2.55 -6.99 3.63
N ASP A 193 2.25 -8.29 3.67
CA ASP A 193 3.13 -9.33 4.21
C ASP A 193 4.15 -9.85 3.19
N ARG A 194 4.11 -9.36 1.95
CA ARG A 194 5.09 -9.70 0.93
C ARG A 194 6.45 -9.12 1.26
N GLN A 195 7.50 -9.80 0.78
CA GLN A 195 8.87 -9.55 1.22
C GLN A 195 9.65 -8.58 0.31
N MET A 196 9.03 -8.06 -0.77
CA MET A 196 9.62 -7.05 -1.65
C MET A 196 8.93 -5.70 -1.47
N PHE A 197 9.71 -4.63 -1.63
CA PHE A 197 9.28 -3.24 -1.41
C PHE A 197 7.98 -2.89 -2.17
N GLU A 198 7.94 -3.16 -3.48
CA GLU A 198 6.81 -2.76 -4.34
C GLU A 198 5.51 -3.48 -3.94
N GLU A 199 5.58 -4.77 -3.61
CA GLU A 199 4.42 -5.56 -3.19
C GLU A 199 3.89 -5.09 -1.83
N CYS A 200 4.80 -4.94 -0.85
CA CYS A 200 4.46 -4.45 0.48
C CYS A 200 3.82 -3.05 0.41
N ARG A 201 4.41 -2.16 -0.39
CA ARG A 201 3.91 -0.80 -0.61
C ARG A 201 2.55 -0.79 -1.27
N TRP A 202 2.35 -1.63 -2.32
CA TRP A 202 1.04 -1.79 -2.96
C TRP A 202 -0.02 -2.17 -1.92
N GLY A 203 0.27 -3.15 -1.07
CA GLY A 203 -0.65 -3.59 -0.02
C GLY A 203 -1.02 -2.48 0.95
N ILE A 204 -0.02 -1.79 1.52
CA ILE A 204 -0.22 -0.69 2.49
C ILE A 204 -1.05 0.46 1.86
N ARG A 205 -0.74 0.84 0.62
CA ARG A 205 -1.45 1.92 -0.08
C ARG A 205 -2.88 1.53 -0.43
N THR A 206 -3.09 0.32 -0.93
CA THR A 206 -4.43 -0.20 -1.23
C THR A 206 -5.30 -0.21 0.02
N MET A 207 -4.79 -0.66 1.17
CA MET A 207 -5.52 -0.59 2.44
C MET A 207 -5.89 0.86 2.79
N SER A 208 -4.94 1.79 2.73
CA SER A 208 -5.16 3.20 3.10
C SER A 208 -6.23 3.87 2.22
N VAL A 209 -6.15 3.66 0.90
CA VAL A 209 -7.11 4.22 -0.07
C VAL A 209 -8.50 3.60 0.12
N THR A 210 -8.56 2.29 0.36
CA THR A 210 -9.83 1.60 0.56
C THR A 210 -10.51 2.00 1.86
N LEU A 211 -9.76 2.26 2.94
CA LEU A 211 -10.30 2.79 4.19
C LEU A 211 -10.91 4.19 4.01
N ASP A 212 -10.29 5.05 3.20
CA ASP A 212 -10.90 6.33 2.82
C ASP A 212 -12.20 6.11 2.03
N ARG A 213 -12.22 5.14 1.10
CA ARG A 213 -13.43 4.80 0.35
C ARG A 213 -14.56 4.24 1.24
N ILE A 214 -14.23 3.44 2.27
CA ILE A 214 -15.22 2.99 3.26
C ILE A 214 -15.88 4.20 3.95
N ARG A 215 -15.09 5.18 4.38
CA ARG A 215 -15.63 6.42 4.95
C ARG A 215 -16.45 7.22 3.95
N ASP A 216 -16.01 7.28 2.68
CA ASP A 216 -16.72 7.95 1.61
C ASP A 216 -18.13 7.36 1.38
N VAL A 217 -18.25 6.02 1.33
CA VAL A 217 -19.55 5.34 1.23
C VAL A 217 -20.43 5.65 2.43
N ALA A 218 -19.89 5.57 3.65
CA ALA A 218 -20.62 5.90 4.86
C ALA A 218 -21.01 7.40 4.95
N TYR A 219 -20.15 8.30 4.44
CA TYR A 219 -20.41 9.74 4.40
C TYR A 219 -21.55 10.07 3.44
N VAL A 220 -21.56 9.45 2.25
CA VAL A 220 -22.63 9.67 1.27
C VAL A 220 -23.98 9.22 1.84
N ASP A 221 -24.04 8.05 2.48
CA ASP A 221 -25.25 7.57 3.17
C ASP A 221 -25.68 8.50 4.32
N PHE A 222 -24.74 8.94 5.13
CA PHE A 222 -24.98 9.83 6.27
C PHE A 222 -25.47 11.21 5.83
N ARG A 223 -24.84 11.81 4.80
CA ARG A 223 -25.03 13.22 4.40
C ARG A 223 -26.12 13.41 3.38
N PHE A 224 -26.18 12.57 2.35
CA PHE A 224 -27.03 12.74 1.18
C PHE A 224 -28.00 11.58 0.95
N GLY A 225 -27.77 10.44 1.62
CA GLY A 225 -28.56 9.23 1.44
C GLY A 225 -29.72 9.12 2.41
N SER A 226 -30.33 7.93 2.36
CA SER A 226 -31.49 7.57 3.20
C SER A 226 -31.10 7.18 4.64
N ARG A 227 -29.81 7.24 5.00
CA ARG A 227 -29.27 6.82 6.30
C ARG A 227 -29.66 5.37 6.62
N VAL A 228 -29.37 4.47 5.67
CA VAL A 228 -29.76 3.07 5.75
C VAL A 228 -28.84 2.22 6.63
N LEU A 229 -27.61 2.70 6.88
CA LEU A 229 -26.71 2.03 7.83
C LEU A 229 -27.29 2.10 9.24
N THR A 230 -27.37 0.94 9.91
CA THR A 230 -27.78 0.88 11.31
C THR A 230 -26.56 0.87 12.25
N PRO A 231 -26.73 1.28 13.53
CA PRO A 231 -25.65 1.18 14.52
C PRO A 231 -25.11 -0.25 14.68
N GLU A 232 -25.95 -1.27 14.53
CA GLU A 232 -25.57 -2.69 14.63
C GLU A 232 -24.69 -3.12 13.45
N GLN A 233 -25.05 -2.70 12.22
CA GLN A 233 -24.22 -2.94 11.02
C GLN A 233 -22.87 -2.25 11.15
N ILE A 234 -22.85 -1.01 11.61
CA ILE A 234 -21.60 -0.29 11.87
C ILE A 234 -20.76 -1.02 12.92
N SER A 235 -21.37 -1.53 13.99
CA SER A 235 -20.66 -2.29 15.02
C SER A 235 -20.04 -3.58 14.45
N SER A 236 -20.73 -4.29 13.54
CA SER A 236 -20.18 -5.46 12.84
C SER A 236 -18.96 -5.07 11.97
N ILE A 237 -19.06 -3.98 11.20
CA ILE A 237 -17.95 -3.45 10.40
C ILE A 237 -16.75 -3.09 11.29
N LEU A 238 -16.99 -2.42 12.42
CA LEU A 238 -15.95 -2.03 13.36
C LEU A 238 -15.25 -3.24 13.99
N GLU A 239 -15.97 -4.32 14.23
CA GLU A 239 -15.38 -5.57 14.71
C GLU A 239 -14.44 -6.21 13.67
N ARG A 240 -14.83 -6.24 12.39
CA ARG A 240 -13.97 -6.71 11.30
C ARG A 240 -12.72 -5.82 11.11
N LEU A 241 -12.84 -4.51 11.33
CA LEU A 241 -11.74 -3.54 11.21
C LEU A 241 -10.91 -3.39 12.49
N ARG A 242 -10.94 -4.34 13.41
CA ARG A 242 -10.13 -4.28 14.63
C ARG A 242 -8.62 -4.34 14.30
N PRO A 243 -7.79 -3.50 14.96
CA PRO A 243 -6.34 -3.50 14.77
C PRO A 243 -5.65 -4.81 15.17
N ASP A 244 -6.22 -5.52 16.16
CA ASP A 244 -5.75 -6.81 16.67
C ASP A 244 -6.36 -8.02 15.93
N GLY A 245 -7.33 -7.78 15.03
CA GLY A 245 -7.98 -8.78 14.18
C GLY A 245 -7.21 -9.08 12.90
N MET A 246 -7.94 -9.22 11.78
CA MET A 246 -7.35 -9.53 10.46
C MET A 246 -6.43 -8.44 9.92
N ILE A 247 -6.68 -7.17 10.24
CA ILE A 247 -5.80 -6.05 9.82
C ILE A 247 -4.41 -6.21 10.43
N ALA A 248 -4.30 -6.52 11.72
CA ALA A 248 -3.06 -6.81 12.45
C ALA A 248 -1.83 -6.00 11.98
N ILE A 249 -1.98 -4.67 11.90
CA ILE A 249 -0.97 -3.77 11.31
C ILE A 249 0.40 -3.91 11.98
N ASP A 250 0.42 -4.22 13.27
CA ASP A 250 1.67 -4.41 14.04
C ASP A 250 2.40 -5.70 13.67
N ARG A 251 1.72 -6.64 13.01
CA ARG A 251 2.31 -7.87 12.50
C ARG A 251 2.87 -7.73 11.08
N ILE A 252 2.64 -6.62 10.39
CA ILE A 252 3.28 -6.36 9.08
C ILE A 252 4.79 -6.32 9.31
N GLN A 253 5.50 -7.24 8.68
CA GLN A 253 6.95 -7.34 8.80
C GLN A 253 7.64 -6.41 7.81
N PHE A 254 8.86 -6.00 8.17
CA PHE A 254 9.73 -5.31 7.23
C PHE A 254 10.13 -6.24 6.09
N PRO A 255 10.08 -5.81 4.80
CA PRO A 255 10.34 -6.68 3.65
C PRO A 255 11.82 -7.10 3.56
N ARG A 256 12.11 -8.37 3.81
CA ARG A 256 13.48 -8.93 3.88
C ARG A 256 14.06 -9.33 2.54
N ALA A 257 13.25 -9.66 1.55
CA ALA A 257 13.73 -10.09 0.25
C ALA A 257 14.52 -8.99 -0.48
N GLN A 258 14.32 -7.73 -0.11
CA GLN A 258 15.10 -6.62 -0.63
C GLN A 258 16.57 -6.68 -0.20
N GLN A 259 16.86 -7.10 1.04
CA GLN A 259 18.23 -7.34 1.52
C GLN A 259 18.85 -8.53 0.78
N ILE A 260 18.07 -9.60 0.59
CA ILE A 260 18.52 -10.79 -0.18
C ILE A 260 18.85 -10.38 -1.63
N ALA A 261 18.05 -9.50 -2.24
CA ALA A 261 18.30 -8.98 -3.58
C ALA A 261 19.61 -8.18 -3.67
N ALA A 262 19.91 -7.34 -2.68
CA ALA A 262 21.17 -6.61 -2.60
C ALA A 262 22.38 -7.56 -2.47
N ASN A 263 22.29 -8.56 -1.59
CA ASN A 263 23.31 -9.56 -1.40
C ASN A 263 23.51 -10.43 -2.67
N GLN A 264 22.44 -10.77 -3.39
CA GLN A 264 22.52 -11.47 -4.67
C GLN A 264 23.31 -10.65 -5.71
N VAL A 265 23.07 -9.34 -5.79
CA VAL A 265 23.80 -8.48 -6.72
C VAL A 265 25.27 -8.40 -6.35
N ILE A 266 25.61 -8.28 -5.07
CA ILE A 266 27.01 -8.31 -4.62
C ILE A 266 27.67 -9.63 -5.02
N ALA A 267 27.03 -10.78 -4.74
CA ALA A 267 27.57 -12.09 -5.09
C ALA A 267 27.76 -12.29 -6.61
N ALA A 268 26.90 -11.66 -7.44
CA ALA A 268 26.97 -11.73 -8.89
C ALA A 268 28.00 -10.78 -9.54
N THR A 269 28.41 -9.71 -8.83
CA THR A 269 29.17 -8.60 -9.44
C THR A 269 30.49 -8.29 -8.78
N PHE A 270 30.79 -8.88 -7.61
CA PHE A 270 32.05 -8.69 -6.92
C PHE A 270 32.86 -10.00 -6.91
N GLU A 271 34.18 -9.86 -6.96
CA GLU A 271 35.08 -10.96 -6.58
C GLU A 271 35.08 -11.07 -5.06
N GLU A 272 35.00 -12.31 -4.55
CA GLU A 272 35.02 -12.55 -3.11
C GLU A 272 36.26 -11.93 -2.48
N ARG A 273 36.04 -11.11 -1.43
CA ARG A 273 37.07 -10.38 -0.70
C ARG A 273 37.84 -9.31 -1.49
N ARG A 274 37.39 -8.96 -2.69
CA ARG A 274 37.98 -7.93 -3.56
C ARG A 274 36.97 -6.83 -3.90
N GLY A 275 37.22 -6.13 -5.00
CA GLY A 275 36.35 -5.10 -5.54
C GLY A 275 35.34 -5.63 -6.55
N PRO A 276 34.61 -4.72 -7.23
CA PRO A 276 33.77 -5.08 -8.35
C PRO A 276 34.54 -5.86 -9.41
N ASN A 277 33.99 -6.96 -9.91
CA ASN A 277 34.55 -7.68 -11.05
C ASN A 277 34.35 -6.83 -12.32
N PRO A 278 35.43 -6.44 -13.04
CA PRO A 278 35.34 -5.52 -14.16
C PRO A 278 34.40 -5.98 -15.29
N GLU A 279 34.29 -7.30 -15.50
CA GLU A 279 33.51 -7.87 -16.58
C GLU A 279 32.02 -7.97 -16.22
N THR A 280 31.69 -8.46 -15.02
CA THR A 280 30.32 -8.76 -14.60
C THR A 280 29.61 -7.54 -14.00
N PHE A 281 30.33 -6.64 -13.30
CA PHE A 281 29.78 -5.50 -12.61
C PHE A 281 29.04 -4.55 -13.57
N ALA A 282 29.78 -4.00 -14.56
CA ALA A 282 29.20 -3.05 -15.51
C ALA A 282 28.05 -3.65 -16.32
N LYS A 283 28.16 -4.91 -16.72
CA LYS A 283 27.12 -5.64 -17.45
C LYS A 283 25.84 -5.79 -16.62
N THR A 284 25.96 -6.24 -15.37
CA THR A 284 24.82 -6.45 -14.48
C THR A 284 24.16 -5.14 -14.08
N MET A 285 24.95 -4.14 -13.69
CA MET A 285 24.43 -2.83 -13.27
C MET A 285 23.78 -2.08 -14.43
N SER A 286 24.34 -2.16 -15.66
CA SER A 286 23.70 -1.59 -16.85
C SER A 286 22.35 -2.23 -17.14
N ARG A 287 22.22 -3.54 -16.96
CA ARG A 287 20.94 -4.26 -17.11
C ARG A 287 19.91 -3.77 -16.09
N LEU A 288 20.29 -3.64 -14.81
CA LEU A 288 19.40 -3.14 -13.76
C LEU A 288 18.99 -1.69 -14.01
N ALA A 289 19.94 -0.82 -14.43
CA ALA A 289 19.65 0.56 -14.77
C ALA A 289 18.75 0.69 -16.01
N SER A 290 18.93 -0.15 -17.03
CA SER A 290 18.10 -0.14 -18.24
C SER A 290 16.65 -0.59 -17.98
N THR A 291 16.44 -1.45 -16.99
CA THR A 291 15.11 -1.84 -16.54
C THR A 291 14.34 -0.65 -15.97
N GLN A 292 15.02 0.25 -15.27
CA GLN A 292 14.44 1.44 -14.67
C GLN A 292 14.37 2.64 -15.64
N ARG A 293 15.30 2.73 -16.63
CA ARG A 293 15.47 3.88 -17.55
C ARG A 293 15.89 3.44 -18.94
N PRO A 294 15.01 2.83 -19.73
CA PRO A 294 15.36 2.16 -21.01
C PRO A 294 15.98 3.08 -22.07
N LEU A 295 15.79 4.40 -22.02
CA LEU A 295 16.31 5.35 -23.01
C LEU A 295 17.79 5.74 -22.82
N ARG A 296 18.50 5.21 -21.82
CA ARG A 296 19.90 5.54 -21.50
C ARG A 296 20.91 4.42 -21.79
N LEU A 297 20.52 3.44 -22.58
CA LEU A 297 21.29 2.21 -22.82
C LEU A 297 22.74 2.42 -23.29
N PHE A 298 23.00 3.40 -24.15
CA PHE A 298 24.29 3.51 -24.83
C PHE A 298 25.47 4.02 -23.97
N ALA A 299 25.20 4.66 -22.84
CA ALA A 299 26.25 5.20 -21.96
C ALA A 299 26.37 4.45 -20.62
N GLU A 300 25.46 3.54 -20.31
CA GLU A 300 25.39 2.92 -18.97
C GLU A 300 26.59 2.01 -18.68
N ALA A 301 27.06 1.22 -19.64
CA ALA A 301 28.19 0.33 -19.42
C ALA A 301 29.49 1.11 -19.13
N ALA A 302 29.77 2.18 -19.89
CA ALA A 302 30.94 3.05 -19.66
C ALA A 302 30.86 3.71 -18.26
N ARG A 303 29.69 4.25 -17.91
CA ARG A 303 29.44 4.85 -16.61
C ARG A 303 29.66 3.87 -15.46
N TRP A 304 29.17 2.63 -15.59
CA TRP A 304 29.34 1.62 -14.55
C TRP A 304 30.79 1.11 -14.45
N ASN A 305 31.57 1.14 -15.54
CA ASN A 305 33.03 0.91 -15.48
C ASN A 305 33.74 1.98 -14.67
N GLU A 306 33.39 3.27 -14.86
CA GLU A 306 33.94 4.36 -14.06
C GLU A 306 33.56 4.24 -12.58
N VAL A 307 32.31 3.84 -12.31
CA VAL A 307 31.83 3.57 -10.95
C VAL A 307 32.59 2.42 -10.31
N ALA A 308 32.85 1.33 -11.04
CA ALA A 308 33.58 0.18 -10.54
C ALA A 308 34.98 0.53 -10.03
N ALA A 309 35.67 1.51 -10.70
CA ALA A 309 37.00 1.93 -10.31
C ALA A 309 37.07 2.65 -8.96
N VAL A 310 35.95 3.23 -8.49
CA VAL A 310 35.88 4.01 -7.24
C VAL A 310 34.90 3.40 -6.20
N HIS A 311 34.28 2.27 -6.55
CA HIS A 311 33.35 1.58 -5.66
C HIS A 311 34.09 0.91 -4.51
N ALA A 312 33.43 0.83 -3.34
CA ALA A 312 33.94 0.09 -2.20
C ALA A 312 34.17 -1.40 -2.54
N ASN A 313 35.06 -2.04 -1.80
CA ASN A 313 35.31 -3.47 -1.94
C ASN A 313 34.15 -4.32 -1.43
N TRP A 314 34.27 -5.63 -1.58
CA TRP A 314 33.23 -6.61 -1.19
C TRP A 314 32.87 -6.52 0.30
N PHE A 315 33.86 -6.41 1.20
CA PHE A 315 33.64 -6.36 2.65
C PHE A 315 32.89 -5.10 3.07
N ASP A 316 33.35 -3.95 2.60
CA ASP A 316 32.74 -2.65 2.92
C ASP A 316 31.32 -2.58 2.36
N THR A 317 31.10 -3.13 1.15
CA THR A 317 29.79 -3.14 0.50
C THR A 317 28.80 -4.03 1.25
N THR A 318 29.21 -5.24 1.67
CA THR A 318 28.39 -6.14 2.46
C THR A 318 28.09 -5.56 3.85
N ALA A 319 29.09 -4.99 4.51
CA ALA A 319 28.91 -4.32 5.79
C ALA A 319 27.95 -3.13 5.70
N GLN A 320 27.99 -2.39 4.58
CA GLN A 320 27.07 -1.28 4.35
C GLN A 320 25.62 -1.76 4.15
N VAL A 321 25.38 -2.88 3.47
CA VAL A 321 24.05 -3.51 3.38
C VAL A 321 23.51 -3.84 4.77
N GLU A 322 24.32 -4.54 5.58
CA GLU A 322 23.92 -4.92 6.95
C GLU A 322 23.62 -3.68 7.81
N LYS A 323 24.41 -2.62 7.68
CA LYS A 323 24.21 -1.35 8.39
C LYS A 323 22.90 -0.67 7.99
N ILE A 324 22.63 -0.55 6.68
CA ILE A 324 21.39 0.06 6.14
C ILE A 324 20.17 -0.71 6.64
N PHE A 325 20.14 -2.03 6.45
CA PHE A 325 18.99 -2.84 6.85
C PHE A 325 18.86 -2.96 8.37
N GLY A 326 19.97 -3.01 9.11
CA GLY A 326 19.97 -2.98 10.58
C GLY A 326 19.36 -1.70 11.15
N ASP A 327 19.65 -0.53 10.54
CA ASP A 327 19.01 0.73 10.92
C ASP A 327 17.50 0.68 10.64
N TRP A 328 17.05 0.23 9.47
CA TRP A 328 15.64 0.14 9.15
C TRP A 328 14.88 -0.89 9.99
N TYR A 329 15.46 -2.06 10.25
CA TYR A 329 14.86 -3.05 11.17
C TYR A 329 14.63 -2.46 12.56
N SER A 330 15.58 -1.65 13.05
CA SER A 330 15.46 -1.01 14.35
C SER A 330 14.47 0.15 14.38
N ARG A 331 14.21 0.79 13.24
CA ARG A 331 13.21 1.88 13.09
C ARG A 331 11.80 1.34 12.87
N TRP A 332 11.64 0.18 12.25
CA TRP A 332 10.34 -0.37 11.87
C TRP A 332 9.32 -0.48 13.00
N PRO A 333 9.67 -0.96 14.21
CA PRO A 333 8.73 -1.07 15.32
C PRO A 333 8.45 0.26 16.02
N LEU A 334 9.18 1.34 15.71
CA LEU A 334 9.05 2.60 16.42
C LEU A 334 7.75 3.32 16.08
N GLU A 335 7.22 4.05 17.04
CA GLU A 335 6.14 5.01 16.85
C GLU A 335 6.64 6.21 16.02
N SER A 336 5.78 6.81 15.22
CA SER A 336 6.14 7.92 14.31
C SER A 336 6.75 9.14 15.02
N VAL A 337 6.34 9.39 16.27
CA VAL A 337 6.84 10.49 17.10
C VAL A 337 8.15 10.15 17.83
N ASN A 338 8.74 8.98 17.59
CA ASN A 338 10.01 8.62 18.22
C ASN A 338 11.14 9.51 17.68
N PRO A 339 11.91 10.21 18.54
CA PRO A 339 12.95 11.13 18.10
C PRO A 339 14.03 10.48 17.22
N ARG A 340 14.22 9.16 17.33
CA ARG A 340 15.16 8.42 16.48
C ARG A 340 14.77 8.45 15.01
N LEU A 341 13.48 8.55 14.68
CA LEU A 341 13.02 8.63 13.28
C LEU A 341 13.38 9.97 12.62
N ALA A 342 13.57 11.04 13.40
CA ALA A 342 14.03 12.34 12.92
C ALA A 342 15.54 12.36 12.59
N LEU A 343 16.31 11.36 13.05
CA LEU A 343 17.74 11.27 12.72
C LEU A 343 17.94 10.78 11.28
N THR A 344 18.93 11.32 10.60
CA THR A 344 19.37 10.86 9.27
C THR A 344 19.62 9.35 9.28
N SER A 345 19.00 8.62 8.36
CA SER A 345 19.15 7.16 8.26
C SER A 345 20.55 6.76 7.75
N ASP A 346 20.94 5.52 8.00
CA ASP A 346 22.21 5.02 7.46
C ASP A 346 22.16 4.85 5.94
N TYR A 347 20.97 4.73 5.34
CA TYR A 347 20.76 4.81 3.90
C TYR A 347 21.09 6.20 3.35
N GLU A 348 20.58 7.26 3.95
CA GLU A 348 20.85 8.66 3.55
C GLU A 348 22.31 9.05 3.73
N LYS A 349 23.01 8.51 4.75
CA LYS A 349 24.44 8.71 4.99
C LYS A 349 25.34 7.95 4.00
N THR A 350 24.78 7.00 3.25
CA THR A 350 25.57 6.16 2.34
C THR A 350 26.17 6.97 1.20
N GLY A 351 27.48 6.87 1.05
CA GLY A 351 28.24 7.61 0.02
C GLY A 351 27.85 7.20 -1.41
N ARG A 352 27.25 8.14 -2.17
CA ARG A 352 26.67 7.87 -3.50
C ARG A 352 27.65 7.33 -4.53
N ARG A 353 28.92 7.73 -4.51
CA ARG A 353 29.95 7.23 -5.44
C ARG A 353 30.49 5.88 -4.99
N GLN A 354 30.79 5.77 -3.70
CA GLN A 354 31.44 4.61 -3.11
C GLN A 354 30.50 3.38 -3.04
N PHE A 355 29.18 3.60 -2.93
CA PHE A 355 28.16 2.55 -2.82
C PHE A 355 27.07 2.69 -3.89
N ALA A 356 27.43 3.16 -5.08
CA ALA A 356 26.47 3.44 -6.15
C ALA A 356 25.63 2.22 -6.56
N ALA A 357 26.24 1.03 -6.56
CA ALA A 357 25.52 -0.22 -6.85
C ALA A 357 24.41 -0.48 -5.84
N LEU A 358 24.67 -0.33 -4.54
CA LEU A 358 23.66 -0.53 -3.49
C LEU A 358 22.49 0.44 -3.64
N LEU A 359 22.77 1.73 -3.81
CA LEU A 359 21.75 2.77 -3.97
C LEU A 359 20.93 2.65 -5.27
N SER A 360 21.40 1.85 -6.22
CA SER A 360 20.64 1.50 -7.44
C SER A 360 19.73 0.29 -7.27
N VAL A 361 20.01 -0.56 -6.27
CA VAL A 361 19.30 -1.82 -6.00
C VAL A 361 18.36 -1.69 -4.82
N ILE A 362 18.76 -0.94 -3.80
CA ILE A 362 18.01 -0.78 -2.56
C ILE A 362 17.13 0.48 -2.68
N PRO A 363 15.80 0.36 -2.68
CA PRO A 363 14.91 1.51 -2.62
C PRO A 363 14.98 2.20 -1.25
N ASP A 364 14.57 3.44 -1.19
CA ASP A 364 14.43 4.14 0.09
C ASP A 364 13.23 3.57 0.89
N MET A 365 13.54 2.75 1.87
CA MET A 365 12.54 2.09 2.72
C MET A 365 11.87 3.04 3.73
N SER A 366 12.35 4.28 3.89
CA SER A 366 11.71 5.29 4.75
C SER A 366 10.30 5.60 4.26
N VAL A 367 10.05 5.47 2.96
CA VAL A 367 8.72 5.60 2.35
C VAL A 367 7.73 4.59 2.95
N LEU A 368 8.13 3.33 3.16
CA LEU A 368 7.26 2.33 3.78
C LEU A 368 6.99 2.63 5.25
N LEU A 369 7.97 3.18 5.98
CA LEU A 369 7.76 3.60 7.37
C LEU A 369 6.66 4.67 7.45
N ASN A 370 6.72 5.68 6.56
CA ASN A 370 5.71 6.72 6.49
C ASN A 370 4.34 6.17 6.05
N ASP A 371 4.30 5.39 4.95
CA ASP A 371 3.06 4.79 4.43
C ASP A 371 2.37 3.91 5.50
N ARG A 372 3.15 3.18 6.33
CA ARG A 372 2.62 2.38 7.45
C ARG A 372 2.02 3.24 8.56
N GLN A 373 2.62 4.39 8.91
CA GLN A 373 2.06 5.30 9.92
C GLN A 373 0.77 5.97 9.41
N ILE A 374 0.74 6.35 8.14
CA ILE A 374 -0.47 6.83 7.49
C ILE A 374 -1.58 5.76 7.55
N LEU A 375 -1.26 4.52 7.22
CA LEU A 375 -2.21 3.41 7.33
C LEU A 375 -2.75 3.23 8.75
N ARG A 376 -1.91 3.34 9.79
CA ARG A 376 -2.38 3.35 11.19
C ARG A 376 -3.39 4.45 11.44
N THR A 377 -3.07 5.67 11.00
CA THR A 377 -3.99 6.81 11.14
C THR A 377 -5.30 6.57 10.39
N GLN A 378 -5.25 5.98 9.20
CA GLN A 378 -6.44 5.63 8.42
C GLN A 378 -7.31 4.58 9.13
N ILE A 379 -6.72 3.57 9.77
CA ILE A 379 -7.45 2.54 10.52
C ILE A 379 -8.13 3.17 11.74
N VAL A 380 -7.36 3.89 12.57
CA VAL A 380 -7.87 4.58 13.76
C VAL A 380 -8.98 5.57 13.36
N GLY A 381 -8.71 6.36 12.34
CA GLY A 381 -9.64 7.37 11.83
C GLY A 381 -10.94 6.78 11.30
N THR A 382 -10.86 5.70 10.53
CA THR A 382 -12.06 5.02 10.00
C THR A 382 -12.93 4.48 11.13
N ARG A 383 -12.31 3.85 12.14
CA ARG A 383 -13.03 3.33 13.30
C ARG A 383 -13.69 4.45 14.12
N CYS A 384 -12.97 5.53 14.37
CA CYS A 384 -13.53 6.69 15.07
C CYS A 384 -14.66 7.34 14.27
N ALA A 385 -14.48 7.57 12.96
CA ALA A 385 -15.51 8.19 12.11
C ALA A 385 -16.79 7.37 12.06
N LEU A 386 -16.70 6.06 11.82
CA LEU A 386 -17.86 5.17 11.83
C LEU A 386 -18.51 5.09 13.22
N GLY A 387 -17.73 5.06 14.30
CA GLY A 387 -18.24 5.12 15.67
C GLY A 387 -19.01 6.42 15.96
N MET A 388 -18.54 7.56 15.41
CA MET A 388 -19.25 8.85 15.50
C MET A 388 -20.57 8.84 14.75
N VAL A 389 -20.60 8.24 13.54
CA VAL A 389 -21.85 8.08 12.75
C VAL A 389 -22.85 7.20 13.52
N ALA A 390 -22.40 6.08 14.08
CA ALA A 390 -23.25 5.20 14.89
C ALA A 390 -23.77 5.89 16.15
N PHE A 391 -22.92 6.69 16.81
CA PHE A 391 -23.34 7.50 17.96
C PHE A 391 -24.44 8.48 17.56
N TYR A 392 -24.28 9.23 16.46
CA TYR A 392 -25.28 10.17 15.95
C TYR A 392 -26.60 9.46 15.59
N TYR A 393 -26.55 8.29 14.95
CA TYR A 393 -27.78 7.55 14.63
C TYR A 393 -28.57 7.16 15.86
N ARG A 394 -27.89 6.89 16.98
CA ARG A 394 -28.51 6.53 18.26
C ARG A 394 -29.00 7.74 19.05
N SER A 395 -28.18 8.80 19.15
CA SER A 395 -28.44 9.97 20.03
C SER A 395 -29.11 11.15 19.33
N LYS A 396 -29.07 11.18 17.98
CA LYS A 396 -29.49 12.30 17.11
C LYS A 396 -28.69 13.59 17.33
N ASP A 397 -27.55 13.49 17.97
CA ASP A 397 -26.62 14.62 18.21
C ASP A 397 -25.19 14.10 18.19
N PHE A 398 -24.24 15.00 17.90
CA PHE A 398 -22.82 14.67 17.97
C PHE A 398 -22.32 14.75 19.41
N PRO A 399 -21.45 13.82 19.85
CA PRO A 399 -20.90 13.84 21.18
C PRO A 399 -20.05 15.09 21.43
N GLN A 400 -19.92 15.48 22.71
CA GLN A 400 -19.07 16.60 23.09
C GLN A 400 -17.57 16.28 22.97
N ARG A 401 -17.21 15.00 23.06
CA ARG A 401 -15.84 14.51 22.98
C ARG A 401 -15.79 13.18 22.25
N LEU A 402 -14.67 12.91 21.58
CA LEU A 402 -14.47 11.67 20.84
C LEU A 402 -14.62 10.42 21.73
N GLU A 403 -14.21 10.52 23.02
CA GLU A 403 -14.26 9.40 23.95
C GLU A 403 -15.67 8.90 24.26
N ALA A 404 -16.71 9.69 23.97
CA ALA A 404 -18.10 9.29 24.19
C ALA A 404 -18.57 8.12 23.31
N ILE A 405 -17.85 7.79 22.23
CA ILE A 405 -18.15 6.59 21.43
C ILE A 405 -17.74 5.28 22.13
N ARG A 406 -17.02 5.37 23.25
CA ARG A 406 -16.62 4.23 24.09
C ARG A 406 -17.66 3.96 25.19
N PRO A 407 -17.75 2.72 25.62
CA PRO A 407 -17.23 1.49 25.03
C PRO A 407 -18.20 0.93 23.95
N THR A 408 -19.29 1.65 23.68
CA THR A 408 -20.45 1.17 22.92
C THR A 408 -20.07 0.76 21.49
N PHE A 409 -19.32 1.61 20.80
CA PHE A 409 -18.97 1.38 19.38
C PHE A 409 -17.50 1.00 19.19
N VAL A 410 -16.61 1.56 20.00
CA VAL A 410 -15.20 1.18 20.01
C VAL A 410 -14.74 0.88 21.43
N LYS A 411 -14.00 -0.21 21.64
CA LYS A 411 -13.49 -0.58 22.96
C LYS A 411 -12.39 0.37 23.42
N VAL A 412 -11.50 0.73 22.51
CA VAL A 412 -10.35 1.59 22.73
C VAL A 412 -10.29 2.62 21.61
N ILE A 413 -10.00 3.87 21.94
CA ILE A 413 -9.60 4.91 21.01
C ILE A 413 -8.08 4.95 21.07
N GLU A 414 -7.46 4.56 19.99
CA GLU A 414 -6.02 4.59 19.84
C GLU A 414 -5.54 6.05 19.71
N ALA A 415 -4.29 6.30 20.09
CA ALA A 415 -3.67 7.61 19.93
C ALA A 415 -3.50 7.97 18.45
N ASP A 416 -3.44 9.28 18.16
CA ASP A 416 -2.99 9.76 16.87
C ASP A 416 -1.51 9.42 16.67
N PRO A 417 -1.13 8.60 15.68
CA PRO A 417 0.26 8.22 15.50
C PRO A 417 1.22 9.39 15.29
N PHE A 418 0.74 10.50 14.74
CA PHE A 418 1.55 11.67 14.40
C PHE A 418 1.57 12.75 15.48
N ASN A 419 0.72 12.68 16.50
CA ASN A 419 0.67 13.73 17.50
C ASN A 419 1.83 13.59 18.51
N PRO A 420 2.78 14.56 18.58
CA PRO A 420 3.92 14.49 19.49
C PRO A 420 3.56 14.84 20.92
N ASP A 421 2.39 15.44 21.18
CA ASP A 421 2.00 15.88 22.50
C ASP A 421 1.75 14.67 23.43
N ARG A 422 2.31 14.75 24.63
CA ARG A 422 2.18 13.70 25.66
C ARG A 422 1.69 14.31 26.97
N ALA A 423 0.48 14.85 26.94
CA ALA A 423 -0.14 15.35 28.15
C ALA A 423 -0.36 14.21 29.17
N GLY A 424 0.25 14.31 30.35
CA GLY A 424 0.16 13.28 31.36
C GLY A 424 0.81 11.93 30.97
N GLY A 425 1.78 11.93 30.03
CA GLY A 425 2.51 10.75 29.58
C GLY A 425 1.77 9.90 28.53
N LYS A 426 0.57 10.29 28.11
CA LYS A 426 -0.22 9.61 27.07
C LYS A 426 -0.31 10.49 25.83
N GLN A 427 -0.13 9.88 24.66
CA GLN A 427 -0.35 10.51 23.39
C GLN A 427 -1.86 10.72 23.16
N PRO A 428 -2.30 11.91 22.69
CA PRO A 428 -3.72 12.21 22.49
C PRO A 428 -4.32 11.42 21.32
N PRO A 429 -5.64 11.22 21.29
CA PRO A 429 -6.35 10.68 20.15
C PRO A 429 -6.35 11.68 18.97
N LEU A 430 -7.00 11.30 17.87
CA LEU A 430 -7.30 12.20 16.78
C LEU A 430 -8.08 13.42 17.26
N GLU A 431 -7.85 14.54 16.60
CA GLU A 431 -8.55 15.78 16.87
C GLU A 431 -9.97 15.75 16.31
N TYR A 432 -10.92 16.23 17.12
CA TYR A 432 -12.34 16.22 16.81
C TYR A 432 -13.01 17.51 17.24
N PHE A 433 -13.86 18.06 16.39
CA PHE A 433 -14.78 19.16 16.72
C PHE A 433 -16.00 19.19 15.79
N VAL A 434 -17.05 19.87 16.23
CA VAL A 434 -18.22 20.20 15.40
C VAL A 434 -18.18 21.70 15.09
N PRO A 435 -18.08 22.09 13.80
CA PRO A 435 -18.07 23.49 13.39
C PRO A 435 -19.27 24.26 13.95
N VAL A 436 -19.11 25.55 14.16
CA VAL A 436 -20.12 26.45 14.77
C VAL A 436 -20.38 26.15 16.24
N ARG A 437 -20.70 24.87 16.60
CA ARG A 437 -20.89 24.46 18.00
C ARG A 437 -19.64 24.74 18.85
N ASP A 438 -18.48 24.35 18.34
CA ASP A 438 -17.21 24.44 19.06
C ASP A 438 -16.44 25.73 18.74
N GLN A 439 -17.10 26.69 18.09
CA GLN A 439 -16.62 28.06 17.80
C GLN A 439 -15.26 28.07 17.08
N THR A 440 -15.14 27.28 16.02
CA THR A 440 -13.87 27.14 15.27
C THR A 440 -13.53 28.39 14.45
N PHE A 441 -14.56 29.15 14.01
CA PHE A 441 -14.41 30.42 13.32
C PHE A 441 -15.46 31.44 13.80
N GLY A 442 -15.17 32.73 13.56
CA GLY A 442 -16.05 33.82 13.97
C GLY A 442 -15.91 34.15 15.44
N THR A 443 -16.93 34.91 15.96
CA THR A 443 -17.06 35.25 17.38
C THR A 443 -18.11 34.35 18.03
N ARG A 444 -18.21 34.42 19.36
CA ARG A 444 -19.28 33.75 20.10
C ARG A 444 -20.69 34.22 19.71
N GLU A 445 -20.78 35.47 19.27
CA GLU A 445 -22.03 36.10 18.87
C GLU A 445 -22.37 35.87 17.39
N ASP A 446 -21.33 35.64 16.53
CA ASP A 446 -21.46 35.35 15.11
C ASP A 446 -20.54 34.18 14.72
N PRO A 447 -20.88 32.95 15.10
CA PRO A 447 -20.09 31.79 14.77
C PRO A 447 -20.22 31.44 13.26
N LYS A 448 -19.10 31.14 12.60
CA LYS A 448 -19.06 30.88 11.16
C LYS A 448 -18.74 29.43 10.87
N PRO A 449 -19.16 28.88 9.72
CA PRO A 449 -18.72 27.59 9.24
C PRO A 449 -17.20 27.49 9.21
N HIS A 450 -16.68 26.28 9.41
CA HIS A 450 -15.25 26.01 9.30
C HIS A 450 -14.82 25.99 7.84
N GLU A 451 -13.79 26.74 7.50
CA GLU A 451 -13.23 26.79 6.15
C GLU A 451 -11.93 25.94 6.10
N MET A 452 -11.89 25.00 5.17
CA MET A 452 -10.73 24.14 4.91
C MET A 452 -10.18 24.39 3.52
N ASN A 453 -8.87 24.48 3.39
CA ASN A 453 -8.15 24.40 2.14
C ASN A 453 -7.70 22.94 1.92
N VAL A 454 -8.27 22.29 0.93
CA VAL A 454 -8.08 20.85 0.67
C VAL A 454 -7.04 20.64 -0.42
N LEU A 455 -5.96 19.94 -0.09
CA LEU A 455 -4.98 19.43 -1.05
C LEU A 455 -5.46 18.06 -1.55
N PRO A 456 -5.83 17.93 -2.84
CA PRO A 456 -6.37 16.70 -3.39
C PRO A 456 -5.31 15.61 -3.46
N ARG A 457 -5.77 14.33 -3.36
CA ARG A 457 -4.92 13.16 -3.54
C ARG A 457 -4.41 13.07 -4.99
N GLY A 458 -3.14 12.64 -5.15
CA GLY A 458 -2.53 12.50 -6.48
C GLY A 458 -2.14 13.80 -7.16
N GLY A 459 -2.19 14.93 -6.45
CA GLY A 459 -1.91 16.27 -6.98
C GLY A 459 -3.14 16.95 -7.58
N GLY A 460 -2.99 18.20 -7.93
CA GLY A 460 -4.06 19.03 -8.46
C GLY A 460 -4.11 20.40 -7.79
N LEU A 461 -5.06 21.24 -8.19
CA LEU A 461 -5.27 22.53 -7.56
C LEU A 461 -6.01 22.38 -6.24
N ASN A 462 -5.53 23.05 -5.21
CA ASN A 462 -6.23 23.15 -3.93
C ASN A 462 -7.60 23.77 -4.13
N PHE A 463 -8.55 23.37 -3.31
CA PHE A 463 -9.88 23.94 -3.31
C PHE A 463 -10.38 24.14 -1.88
N GLN A 464 -11.29 25.11 -1.72
CA GLN A 464 -11.87 25.43 -0.42
C GLN A 464 -13.18 24.70 -0.22
N VAL A 465 -13.38 24.24 1.03
CA VAL A 465 -14.61 23.60 1.50
C VAL A 465 -15.07 24.30 2.77
N LYS A 466 -16.39 24.51 2.89
CA LYS A 466 -17.04 25.01 4.11
C LYS A 466 -17.80 23.86 4.78
N VAL A 467 -17.55 23.67 6.07
CA VAL A 467 -18.21 22.64 6.88
C VAL A 467 -19.00 23.31 7.98
N ASP A 468 -20.29 23.01 8.08
CA ASP A 468 -21.23 23.63 9.01
C ASP A 468 -21.53 22.68 10.21
N ARG A 469 -22.38 23.14 11.14
CA ARG A 469 -22.78 22.48 12.39
C ARG A 469 -23.46 21.13 12.24
N ASP A 470 -23.93 20.80 11.06
CA ASP A 470 -24.59 19.52 10.75
C ASP A 470 -23.61 18.39 10.40
N GLN A 471 -22.32 18.66 10.54
CA GLN A 471 -21.23 17.73 10.33
C GLN A 471 -20.19 17.85 11.46
N PHE A 472 -19.31 16.87 11.54
CA PHE A 472 -18.12 16.94 12.39
C PHE A 472 -16.85 16.91 11.53
N ILE A 473 -15.75 17.35 12.11
CA ILE A 473 -14.42 17.27 11.53
C ILE A 473 -13.59 16.35 12.44
N LEU A 474 -12.93 15.38 11.82
CA LEU A 474 -11.99 14.47 12.46
C LEU A 474 -10.71 14.45 11.64
N TYR A 475 -9.56 14.66 12.28
CA TYR A 475 -8.27 14.74 11.60
C TYR A 475 -7.13 14.33 12.52
N SER A 476 -6.01 13.95 11.91
CA SER A 476 -4.71 13.80 12.56
C SER A 476 -3.87 15.03 12.29
N VAL A 477 -2.99 15.38 13.21
CA VAL A 477 -2.03 16.49 13.01
C VAL A 477 -1.02 16.23 11.86
N GLY A 478 -1.02 15.03 11.28
CA GLY A 478 -0.19 14.71 10.13
C GLY A 478 1.31 14.56 10.44
N PRO A 479 2.13 14.21 9.43
CA PRO A 479 3.54 13.88 9.62
C PRO A 479 4.42 15.01 10.12
N ASP A 480 4.03 16.28 9.98
CA ASP A 480 4.77 17.42 10.50
C ASP A 480 4.55 17.63 12.02
N GLY A 481 3.58 16.90 12.61
CA GLY A 481 3.26 16.94 14.03
C GLY A 481 2.71 18.30 14.50
N ARG A 482 2.21 19.13 13.58
CA ARG A 482 1.67 20.46 13.89
C ARG A 482 0.17 20.47 13.70
N LYS A 483 -0.52 21.04 14.66
CA LYS A 483 -1.97 21.20 14.62
C LYS A 483 -2.35 22.46 13.87
N ASP A 484 -2.87 22.31 12.66
CA ASP A 484 -3.36 23.41 11.83
C ASP A 484 -4.87 23.64 11.95
N TRP A 485 -5.52 22.95 12.90
CA TRP A 485 -6.96 23.06 13.17
C TRP A 485 -7.83 22.74 11.95
N ALA A 486 -7.39 21.79 11.12
CA ALA A 486 -8.00 21.42 9.86
C ALA A 486 -8.22 22.60 8.88
N LYS A 487 -7.36 23.62 8.90
CA LYS A 487 -7.40 24.72 7.94
C LYS A 487 -6.78 24.34 6.62
N ASP A 488 -5.59 23.74 6.68
CA ASP A 488 -4.91 23.14 5.53
C ASP A 488 -4.89 21.63 5.72
N VAL A 489 -5.58 20.91 4.85
CA VAL A 489 -5.78 19.47 4.99
C VAL A 489 -5.36 18.71 3.73
N SER A 490 -4.83 17.51 3.93
CA SER A 490 -4.40 16.64 2.86
C SER A 490 -4.99 15.23 3.01
N GLY A 491 -5.19 14.55 1.88
CA GLY A 491 -5.55 13.13 1.84
C GLY A 491 -4.34 12.20 1.73
N GLU A 492 -3.19 12.71 1.31
CA GLU A 492 -1.93 11.99 1.18
C GLU A 492 -0.78 12.84 1.73
N PRO A 493 -0.58 12.85 3.05
CA PRO A 493 0.55 13.56 3.60
C PRO A 493 1.84 12.84 3.16
N THR A 494 2.62 13.51 2.34
CA THR A 494 4.01 13.12 2.08
C THR A 494 4.88 13.78 3.13
N ALA A 495 6.13 13.33 3.32
CA ALA A 495 7.09 13.98 4.21
C ALA A 495 7.32 15.47 3.87
N LYS A 496 6.82 15.95 2.75
CA LYS A 496 6.88 17.34 2.29
C LYS A 496 5.50 18.04 2.34
N ALA A 497 4.40 17.31 2.61
CA ALA A 497 3.09 17.91 2.74
C ALA A 497 2.98 18.56 4.12
N VAL A 498 2.67 19.84 4.13
CA VAL A 498 2.31 20.61 5.32
C VAL A 498 0.79 20.51 5.45
N GLY A 499 0.31 20.29 6.67
CA GLY A 499 -1.10 20.27 7.00
C GLY A 499 -1.60 18.99 7.65
N ASP A 500 -2.80 19.08 8.18
CA ASP A 500 -3.47 18.00 8.89
C ASP A 500 -3.92 16.88 7.93
N LEU A 501 -3.91 15.63 8.38
CA LEU A 501 -4.46 14.50 7.63
C LEU A 501 -5.97 14.40 7.91
N LEU A 502 -6.79 14.76 6.92
CA LEU A 502 -8.24 14.74 7.05
C LEU A 502 -8.78 13.31 7.04
N ILE A 503 -9.58 12.99 8.02
CA ILE A 503 -10.29 11.71 8.16
C ILE A 503 -11.77 11.87 7.80
N TRP A 504 -12.40 12.93 8.33
CA TRP A 504 -13.81 13.23 8.07
C TRP A 504 -14.05 14.74 7.99
N PRO A 505 -14.72 15.22 6.96
CA PRO A 505 -15.28 14.51 5.80
C PRO A 505 -14.21 13.78 4.97
N PRO A 506 -14.54 12.65 4.30
CA PRO A 506 -13.56 11.92 3.48
C PRO A 506 -13.12 12.75 2.27
N ILE A 507 -11.82 12.76 2.00
CA ILE A 507 -11.24 13.50 0.86
C ILE A 507 -11.86 13.05 -0.47
N THR A 508 -12.11 11.75 -0.65
CA THR A 508 -12.75 11.23 -1.87
C THR A 508 -14.12 11.84 -2.12
N SER A 509 -14.94 12.01 -1.07
CA SER A 509 -16.26 12.70 -1.18
C SER A 509 -16.10 14.15 -1.57
N LEU A 510 -15.19 14.88 -0.93
CA LEU A 510 -14.96 16.31 -1.20
C LEU A 510 -14.44 16.53 -2.63
N MET A 511 -13.52 15.70 -3.09
CA MET A 511 -13.00 15.75 -4.46
C MET A 511 -14.09 15.44 -5.49
N ARG A 512 -14.90 14.40 -5.27
CA ARG A 512 -16.03 14.06 -6.17
C ARG A 512 -17.03 15.19 -6.24
N GLN A 513 -17.43 15.77 -5.11
CA GLN A 513 -18.33 16.93 -5.06
C GLN A 513 -17.75 18.09 -5.85
N ARG A 514 -16.47 18.41 -5.68
CA ARG A 514 -15.79 19.47 -6.42
C ARG A 514 -15.79 19.23 -7.94
N LEU A 515 -15.52 18.00 -8.37
CA LEU A 515 -15.53 17.65 -9.79
C LEU A 515 -16.94 17.74 -10.40
N MET A 516 -17.99 17.43 -9.64
CA MET A 516 -19.38 17.61 -10.05
C MET A 516 -19.74 19.10 -10.15
N GLU A 517 -19.39 19.93 -9.15
CA GLU A 517 -19.62 21.38 -9.16
C GLU A 517 -18.92 22.09 -10.33
N THR A 518 -17.73 21.63 -10.73
CA THR A 518 -16.97 22.17 -11.86
C THR A 518 -17.37 21.57 -13.22
N GLY A 519 -18.32 20.63 -13.26
CA GLY A 519 -18.79 19.97 -14.47
C GLY A 519 -17.77 18.99 -15.10
N GLN A 520 -16.73 18.62 -14.36
CA GLN A 520 -15.74 17.64 -14.81
C GLN A 520 -16.23 16.19 -14.63
N LEU A 521 -17.18 15.97 -13.72
CA LEU A 521 -17.98 14.75 -13.60
C LEU A 521 -19.44 15.10 -13.92
N LYS A 522 -20.02 14.43 -14.95
CA LYS A 522 -21.41 14.59 -15.38
C LYS A 522 -22.15 13.27 -15.30
#